data_4540e5403b808bbf50966eceeef500e9
#
_entry.id   4540e5403b808bbf50966eceeef500e9
#
_cell.length_a   1.000
_cell.length_b   1.000
_cell.length_c   1.000
_cell.angle_alpha   90.00
_cell.angle_beta   90.00
_cell.angle_gamma   90.00
#
_symmetry.space_group_name_H-M   'P 1'
#
loop_
_entity.id
_entity.type
_entity.pdbx_description
1 polymer ?
#
loop_
_entity_poly.entity_id
_entity_poly.type
_entity_poly.pdbx_seq_one_letter_code
_entity_poly.pdbx_strand_id
1 'polypeptide(L)'
;MRYVVNTLLALSVLIASWSARAIEEPAYSVVKAWDEESIEIRDYESRILAVTDMSKGSNSGFRVLAGYIFGGNEREQEIAMTAPVQSTMPKQPRAEMAFVVPSEFDIEDLPTPNDERVGFREEPAYRAAVIRFSGWMSDTKAERHWQKLRKFLNEQGIQPLGEPTLNQYNPPWTPPFMRRNEIIVAVAQ
;
A
#
# COMPACT_ATOMS: atom_id res chain seq x y z
N MET A 1 -61.65 -23.51 -34.06
CA MET A 1 -60.73 -22.35 -34.09
C MET A 1 -60.14 -22.21 -32.69
N ARG A 2 -58.95 -22.69 -32.47
CA ARG A 2 -58.26 -22.70 -31.12
C ARG A 2 -57.19 -21.65 -31.19
N TYR A 3 -57.27 -20.59 -30.37
CA TYR A 3 -56.23 -19.59 -30.21
C TYR A 3 -55.25 -20.08 -29.15
N VAL A 4 -54.01 -20.29 -29.55
CA VAL A 4 -52.88 -20.55 -28.64
C VAL A 4 -52.30 -19.20 -28.25
N VAL A 5 -52.48 -18.83 -26.97
CA VAL A 5 -51.86 -17.64 -26.40
C VAL A 5 -50.43 -18.02 -25.92
N ASN A 6 -49.39 -17.56 -26.64
CA ASN A 6 -48.01 -17.68 -26.21
C ASN A 6 -47.69 -16.58 -25.20
N THR A 7 -47.60 -16.95 -23.95
CA THR A 7 -47.11 -16.07 -22.88
C THR A 7 -45.60 -16.15 -22.85
N LEU A 8 -44.89 -15.15 -23.38
CA LEU A 8 -43.45 -14.96 -23.23
C LEU A 8 -43.17 -14.44 -21.82
N LEU A 9 -42.64 -15.30 -20.95
CA LEU A 9 -42.08 -14.90 -19.67
C LEU A 9 -40.72 -14.23 -19.93
N ALA A 10 -40.68 -12.91 -19.81
CA ALA A 10 -39.43 -12.15 -19.79
C ALA A 10 -38.76 -12.31 -18.41
N LEU A 11 -37.75 -13.18 -18.34
CA LEU A 11 -36.90 -13.35 -17.14
C LEU A 11 -35.92 -12.19 -17.10
N SER A 12 -36.23 -11.12 -16.36
CA SER A 12 -35.33 -10.00 -16.09
C SER A 12 -34.30 -10.46 -15.08
N VAL A 13 -33.11 -10.84 -15.54
CA VAL A 13 -31.96 -11.09 -14.68
C VAL A 13 -31.43 -9.75 -14.17
N LEU A 14 -31.77 -9.39 -12.95
CA LEU A 14 -31.12 -8.30 -12.22
C LEU A 14 -29.69 -8.73 -11.89
N ILE A 15 -28.75 -8.35 -12.76
CA ILE A 15 -27.32 -8.43 -12.47
C ILE A 15 -27.03 -7.31 -11.48
N ALA A 16 -27.05 -7.64 -10.18
CA ALA A 16 -26.48 -6.77 -9.17
C ALA A 16 -24.98 -6.68 -9.44
N SER A 17 -24.56 -5.59 -10.07
CA SER A 17 -23.14 -5.26 -10.24
C SER A 17 -22.55 -4.97 -8.85
N TRP A 18 -22.02 -5.99 -8.20
CA TRP A 18 -21.09 -5.79 -7.12
C TRP A 18 -19.82 -5.18 -7.75
N SER A 19 -19.75 -3.87 -7.70
CA SER A 19 -18.50 -3.17 -7.97
C SER A 19 -17.51 -3.60 -6.88
N ALA A 20 -16.69 -4.60 -7.17
CA ALA A 20 -15.50 -4.86 -6.37
C ALA A 20 -14.68 -3.55 -6.44
N ARG A 21 -14.75 -2.73 -5.41
CA ARG A 21 -13.86 -1.57 -5.31
C ARG A 21 -12.44 -2.12 -5.31
N ALA A 22 -11.66 -1.70 -6.30
CA ALA A 22 -10.22 -1.96 -6.28
C ALA A 22 -9.67 -1.34 -4.99
N ILE A 23 -8.75 -2.06 -4.34
CA ILE A 23 -8.05 -1.51 -3.18
C ILE A 23 -7.33 -0.23 -3.62
N GLU A 24 -7.56 0.86 -2.91
CA GLU A 24 -6.94 2.15 -3.22
C GLU A 24 -5.42 2.09 -3.00
N GLU A 25 -4.68 2.67 -3.95
CA GLU A 25 -3.23 2.82 -3.88
C GLU A 25 -2.87 4.31 -3.98
N PRO A 26 -1.73 4.74 -3.41
CA PRO A 26 -1.27 6.12 -3.53
C PRO A 26 -1.11 6.53 -5.00
N ALA A 27 -1.58 7.73 -5.32
CA ALA A 27 -1.41 8.29 -6.65
C ALA A 27 0.07 8.62 -6.93
N TYR A 28 0.53 8.26 -8.13
CA TYR A 28 1.86 8.64 -8.62
C TYR A 28 1.89 8.73 -10.14
N SER A 29 2.86 9.45 -10.66
CA SER A 29 3.22 9.44 -12.07
C SER A 29 4.60 8.82 -12.28
N VAL A 30 4.77 8.04 -13.35
CA VAL A 30 6.08 7.47 -13.71
C VAL A 30 6.87 8.52 -14.50
N VAL A 31 8.01 8.93 -13.96
CA VAL A 31 8.93 9.87 -14.60
C VAL A 31 9.87 9.14 -15.55
N LYS A 32 10.37 7.99 -15.14
CA LYS A 32 11.26 7.13 -15.91
C LYS A 32 11.13 5.67 -15.49
N ALA A 33 11.23 4.74 -16.42
CA ALA A 33 11.18 3.32 -16.17
C ALA A 33 12.36 2.60 -16.85
N TRP A 34 12.81 1.52 -16.20
CA TRP A 34 13.77 0.54 -16.68
C TRP A 34 13.18 -0.85 -16.48
N ASP A 35 12.49 -1.34 -17.50
CA ASP A 35 11.64 -2.54 -17.41
C ASP A 35 12.45 -3.81 -17.12
N GLU A 36 13.64 -3.95 -17.70
CA GLU A 36 14.52 -5.11 -17.47
C GLU A 36 14.96 -5.24 -16.02
N GLU A 37 15.21 -4.14 -15.35
CA GLU A 37 15.59 -4.07 -13.94
C GLU A 37 14.38 -4.06 -12.99
N SER A 38 13.19 -3.81 -13.52
CA SER A 38 11.96 -3.54 -12.75
C SER A 38 12.12 -2.36 -11.80
N ILE A 39 12.78 -1.28 -12.29
CA ILE A 39 13.06 -0.05 -11.56
C ILE A 39 12.33 1.12 -12.23
N GLU A 40 11.76 2.00 -11.40
CA GLU A 40 11.08 3.22 -11.83
C GLU A 40 11.49 4.40 -10.96
N ILE A 41 11.47 5.60 -11.55
CA ILE A 41 11.39 6.87 -10.82
C ILE A 41 9.96 7.34 -10.90
N ARG A 42 9.38 7.62 -9.74
CA ARG A 42 7.98 8.04 -9.60
C ARG A 42 7.88 9.35 -8.83
N ASP A 43 6.95 10.21 -9.24
CA ASP A 43 6.51 11.35 -8.45
C ASP A 43 5.21 10.95 -7.73
N TYR A 44 5.27 10.85 -6.40
CA TYR A 44 4.11 10.57 -5.54
C TYR A 44 3.44 11.87 -5.12
N GLU A 45 2.11 11.84 -5.07
CA GLU A 45 1.32 12.90 -4.46
C GLU A 45 1.42 12.86 -2.92
N SER A 46 1.05 13.97 -2.27
CA SER A 46 0.94 14.02 -0.82
C SER A 46 -0.11 13.02 -0.31
N ARG A 47 0.13 12.47 0.88
CA ARG A 47 -0.77 11.48 1.48
C ARG A 47 -0.67 11.50 3.00
N ILE A 48 -1.67 10.92 3.65
CA ILE A 48 -1.68 10.73 5.10
C ILE A 48 -1.34 9.26 5.38
N LEU A 49 -0.53 9.04 6.40
CA LEU A 49 -0.15 7.73 6.91
C LEU A 49 -0.65 7.56 8.34
N ALA A 50 -1.36 6.45 8.59
CA ALA A 50 -1.56 5.95 9.94
C ALA A 50 -0.36 5.08 10.31
N VAL A 51 0.36 5.44 11.37
CA VAL A 51 1.67 4.86 11.73
C VAL A 51 1.66 4.22 13.12
N THR A 52 2.47 3.18 13.30
CA THR A 52 2.72 2.57 14.60
C THR A 52 4.13 1.99 14.70
N ASP A 53 4.63 1.89 15.92
CA ASP A 53 5.91 1.25 16.20
C ASP A 53 5.82 -0.28 16.09
N MET A 54 6.84 -0.91 15.49
CA MET A 54 6.97 -2.35 15.33
C MET A 54 7.96 -3.00 16.31
N SER A 55 8.38 -2.33 17.37
CA SER A 55 9.39 -2.85 18.31
C SER A 55 9.03 -4.23 18.89
N LYS A 56 7.72 -4.57 18.92
CA LYS A 56 7.19 -5.89 19.32
C LYS A 56 6.93 -6.83 18.13
N GLY A 57 7.48 -6.55 16.97
CA GLY A 57 7.34 -7.33 15.74
C GLY A 57 6.24 -6.84 14.78
N SER A 58 6.38 -7.17 13.50
CA SER A 58 5.50 -6.69 12.42
C SER A 58 4.03 -7.12 12.59
N ASN A 59 3.77 -8.33 13.08
CA ASN A 59 2.41 -8.79 13.35
C ASN A 59 1.70 -7.95 14.43
N SER A 60 2.48 -7.41 15.38
CA SER A 60 1.96 -6.51 16.40
C SER A 60 1.56 -5.17 15.79
N GLY A 61 2.41 -4.57 14.94
CA GLY A 61 2.14 -3.31 14.24
C GLY A 61 0.92 -3.43 13.33
N PHE A 62 0.84 -4.48 12.52
CA PHE A 62 -0.31 -4.72 11.65
C PHE A 62 -1.63 -4.80 12.45
N ARG A 63 -1.65 -5.51 13.57
CA ARG A 63 -2.85 -5.65 14.40
C ARG A 63 -3.31 -4.33 15.00
N VAL A 64 -2.38 -3.48 15.39
CA VAL A 64 -2.68 -2.14 15.92
C VAL A 64 -3.37 -1.28 14.86
N LEU A 65 -2.77 -1.16 13.67
CA LEU A 65 -3.33 -0.35 12.59
C LEU A 65 -4.63 -0.95 12.04
N ALA A 66 -4.71 -2.28 11.89
CA ALA A 66 -5.93 -2.96 11.48
C ALA A 66 -7.06 -2.76 12.50
N GLY A 67 -6.75 -2.79 13.80
CA GLY A 67 -7.72 -2.47 14.86
C GLY A 67 -8.32 -1.10 14.68
N TYR A 68 -7.50 -0.10 14.38
CA TYR A 68 -7.95 1.28 14.14
C TYR A 68 -8.92 1.37 12.96
N ILE A 69 -8.56 0.81 11.79
CA ILE A 69 -9.39 0.92 10.59
C ILE A 69 -10.67 0.07 10.64
N PHE A 70 -10.72 -0.96 11.49
CA PHE A 70 -11.92 -1.78 11.71
C PHE A 70 -12.78 -1.30 12.88
N GLY A 71 -12.80 0.02 13.15
CA GLY A 71 -13.68 0.65 14.13
C GLY A 71 -13.05 0.86 15.51
N GLY A 72 -11.76 0.59 15.69
CA GLY A 72 -11.02 0.86 16.94
C GLY A 72 -10.72 2.36 17.14
N ASN A 73 -11.72 3.21 16.97
CA ASN A 73 -11.64 4.66 17.10
C ASN A 73 -12.88 5.22 17.83
N GLU A 74 -12.84 6.48 18.25
CA GLU A 74 -13.90 7.12 19.04
C GLU A 74 -15.29 7.13 18.39
N ARG A 75 -15.34 6.99 17.04
CA ARG A 75 -16.59 7.01 16.26
C ARG A 75 -17.07 5.62 15.88
N GLU A 76 -16.33 4.56 16.26
CA GLU A 76 -16.57 3.17 15.81
C GLU A 76 -16.67 3.09 14.27
N GLN A 77 -16.00 4.01 13.58
CA GLN A 77 -16.05 4.16 12.13
C GLN A 77 -15.10 3.19 11.46
N GLU A 78 -15.60 2.40 10.50
CA GLU A 78 -14.76 1.62 9.60
C GLU A 78 -14.14 2.52 8.54
N ILE A 79 -12.81 2.38 8.34
CA ILE A 79 -12.03 3.05 7.32
C ILE A 79 -11.61 1.99 6.30
N ALA A 80 -11.76 2.29 5.02
CA ALA A 80 -11.42 1.33 3.96
C ALA A 80 -9.94 0.95 4.00
N MET A 81 -9.64 -0.35 3.79
CA MET A 81 -8.26 -0.81 3.66
C MET A 81 -7.67 -0.36 2.33
N THR A 82 -6.47 0.19 2.38
CA THR A 82 -5.68 0.59 1.21
C THR A 82 -4.46 -0.32 1.02
N ALA A 83 -3.77 -0.18 -0.07
CA ALA A 83 -2.46 -0.79 -0.32
C ALA A 83 -1.47 0.31 -0.75
N PRO A 84 -0.19 0.17 -0.41
CA PRO A 84 0.46 -0.95 0.28
C PRO A 84 0.41 -0.85 1.81
N VAL A 85 0.70 -1.96 2.47
CA VAL A 85 1.23 -1.93 3.84
C VAL A 85 2.71 -1.57 3.74
N GLN A 86 3.06 -0.42 4.31
CA GLN A 86 4.42 0.10 4.33
C GLN A 86 5.10 -0.27 5.65
N SER A 87 6.37 -0.66 5.60
CA SER A 87 7.20 -0.88 6.79
C SER A 87 8.63 -0.39 6.55
N THR A 88 9.31 -0.07 7.64
CA THR A 88 10.76 0.16 7.58
C THR A 88 11.47 -1.12 7.17
N MET A 89 12.62 -0.97 6.51
CA MET A 89 13.47 -2.10 6.14
C MET A 89 14.01 -2.81 7.39
N PRO A 90 14.28 -4.13 7.31
CA PRO A 90 14.93 -4.85 8.40
C PRO A 90 16.23 -4.20 8.84
N LYS A 91 16.52 -4.25 10.14
CA LYS A 91 17.75 -3.72 10.77
C LYS A 91 17.89 -2.19 10.78
N GLN A 92 16.86 -1.44 10.42
CA GLN A 92 16.86 0.00 10.65
C GLN A 92 16.66 0.31 12.14
N PRO A 93 17.21 1.44 12.62
CA PRO A 93 17.12 1.82 14.04
C PRO A 93 15.67 2.04 14.51
N ARG A 94 14.81 2.51 13.62
CA ARG A 94 13.41 2.75 13.89
C ARG A 94 12.57 1.72 13.14
N ALA A 95 11.80 0.94 13.87
CA ALA A 95 10.90 -0.06 13.33
C ALA A 95 9.47 0.53 13.30
N GLU A 96 8.97 0.87 12.13
CA GLU A 96 7.65 1.50 11.94
C GLU A 96 6.86 0.76 10.87
N MET A 97 5.55 0.64 11.07
CA MET A 97 4.59 0.23 10.06
C MET A 97 3.62 1.37 9.79
N ALA A 98 3.21 1.51 8.54
CA ALA A 98 2.24 2.51 8.12
C ALA A 98 1.19 1.91 7.18
N PHE A 99 -0.06 2.37 7.33
CA PHE A 99 -1.12 2.22 6.34
C PHE A 99 -1.36 3.58 5.69
N VAL A 100 -1.53 3.58 4.39
CA VAL A 100 -1.98 4.79 3.70
C VAL A 100 -3.44 5.03 4.07
N VAL A 101 -3.78 6.23 4.46
CA VAL A 101 -5.17 6.62 4.72
C VAL A 101 -5.85 6.85 3.37
N PRO A 102 -7.12 6.43 3.17
CA PRO A 102 -7.86 6.72 1.94
C PRO A 102 -7.86 8.23 1.63
N SER A 103 -7.77 8.58 0.35
CA SER A 103 -7.64 9.97 -0.12
C SER A 103 -8.87 10.84 0.15
N GLU A 104 -9.99 10.23 0.56
CA GLU A 104 -11.20 10.94 0.95
C GLU A 104 -11.13 11.63 2.32
N PHE A 105 -10.07 11.35 3.14
CA PHE A 105 -9.90 11.93 4.47
C PHE A 105 -8.83 13.02 4.48
N ASP A 106 -9.17 14.10 5.15
CA ASP A 106 -8.18 15.06 5.67
C ASP A 106 -7.75 14.64 7.07
N ILE A 107 -6.57 15.07 7.53
CA ILE A 107 -6.02 14.62 8.83
C ILE A 107 -6.90 15.03 10.02
N GLU A 108 -7.58 16.17 9.89
CA GLU A 108 -8.50 16.69 10.89
C GLU A 108 -9.82 15.92 10.97
N ASP A 109 -10.17 15.20 9.89
CA ASP A 109 -11.41 14.41 9.81
C ASP A 109 -11.26 13.00 10.34
N LEU A 110 -10.02 12.55 10.56
CA LEU A 110 -9.74 11.21 11.07
C LEU A 110 -10.25 11.05 12.50
N PRO A 111 -11.01 9.97 12.81
CA PRO A 111 -11.46 9.72 14.16
C PRO A 111 -10.28 9.41 15.09
N THR A 112 -10.36 9.87 16.34
CA THR A 112 -9.32 9.62 17.34
C THR A 112 -9.15 8.11 17.59
N PRO A 113 -7.92 7.56 17.49
CA PRO A 113 -7.69 6.15 17.79
C PRO A 113 -7.96 5.81 19.26
N ASN A 114 -8.57 4.65 19.52
CA ASN A 114 -8.71 4.12 20.87
C ASN A 114 -7.38 3.53 21.40
N ASP A 115 -6.44 3.22 20.51
CA ASP A 115 -5.10 2.73 20.84
C ASP A 115 -4.08 3.84 20.64
N GLU A 116 -3.48 4.32 21.74
CA GLU A 116 -2.49 5.42 21.73
C GLU A 116 -1.23 5.15 20.90
N ARG A 117 -1.03 3.89 20.46
CA ARG A 117 0.09 3.52 19.59
C ARG A 117 -0.13 3.92 18.14
N VAL A 118 -1.35 4.27 17.74
CA VAL A 118 -1.66 4.77 16.40
C VAL A 118 -1.42 6.26 16.37
N GLY A 119 -0.56 6.69 15.47
CA GLY A 119 -0.34 8.11 15.15
C GLY A 119 -0.65 8.39 13.70
N PHE A 120 -0.71 9.67 13.35
CA PHE A 120 -0.86 10.12 11.96
C PHE A 120 0.31 10.98 11.53
N ARG A 121 0.67 10.90 10.26
CA ARG A 121 1.71 11.72 9.65
C ARG A 121 1.32 12.08 8.22
N GLU A 122 1.40 13.36 7.89
CA GLU A 122 1.38 13.79 6.50
C GLU A 122 2.72 13.48 5.85
N GLU A 123 2.67 12.90 4.67
CA GLU A 123 3.82 12.70 3.80
C GLU A 123 3.64 13.62 2.58
N PRO A 124 4.49 14.66 2.44
CA PRO A 124 4.37 15.58 1.32
C PRO A 124 4.65 14.87 -0.01
N ALA A 125 4.27 15.50 -1.13
CA ALA A 125 4.63 15.00 -2.45
C ALA A 125 6.15 14.88 -2.58
N TYR A 126 6.62 13.76 -3.16
CA TYR A 126 8.06 13.48 -3.27
C TYR A 126 8.38 12.60 -4.47
N ARG A 127 9.62 12.72 -4.96
CA ARG A 127 10.16 11.82 -5.98
C ARG A 127 10.82 10.62 -5.31
N ALA A 128 10.57 9.43 -5.85
CA ALA A 128 11.14 8.19 -5.35
C ALA A 128 11.68 7.29 -6.45
N ALA A 129 12.72 6.54 -6.11
CA ALA A 129 13.16 5.37 -6.86
C ALA A 129 12.50 4.13 -6.26
N VAL A 130 12.00 3.27 -7.12
CA VAL A 130 11.25 2.07 -6.77
C VAL A 130 11.82 0.87 -7.48
N ILE A 131 12.03 -0.24 -6.77
CA ILE A 131 12.27 -1.55 -7.37
C ILE A 131 11.13 -2.49 -7.04
N ARG A 132 10.52 -3.10 -8.07
CA ARG A 132 9.40 -4.05 -7.93
C ARG A 132 9.88 -5.48 -8.06
N PHE A 133 9.32 -6.37 -7.22
CA PHE A 133 9.63 -7.81 -7.26
C PHE A 133 8.50 -8.65 -6.68
N SER A 134 8.49 -9.96 -6.99
CA SER A 134 7.47 -10.92 -6.53
C SER A 134 8.01 -11.88 -5.47
N GLY A 135 7.13 -12.72 -4.93
CA GLY A 135 7.45 -13.82 -4.00
C GLY A 135 7.23 -13.50 -2.54
N TRP A 136 7.45 -14.51 -1.69
CA TRP A 136 7.40 -14.33 -0.23
C TRP A 136 8.48 -13.38 0.24
N MET A 137 8.10 -12.51 1.18
CA MET A 137 9.02 -11.56 1.79
C MET A 137 9.88 -12.25 2.86
N SER A 138 11.15 -11.87 2.91
CA SER A 138 12.09 -12.16 3.99
C SER A 138 13.12 -11.03 4.07
N ASP A 139 13.76 -10.88 5.22
CA ASP A 139 14.79 -9.85 5.43
C ASP A 139 15.92 -9.95 4.40
N THR A 140 16.38 -11.17 4.12
CA THR A 140 17.43 -11.41 3.11
C THR A 140 16.99 -10.99 1.72
N LYS A 141 15.71 -11.22 1.36
CA LYS A 141 15.16 -10.84 0.07
C LYS A 141 15.01 -9.33 -0.05
N ALA A 142 14.49 -8.67 1.00
CA ALA A 142 14.39 -7.23 1.06
C ALA A 142 15.77 -6.58 0.89
N GLU A 143 16.76 -7.02 1.68
CA GLU A 143 18.13 -6.50 1.60
C GLU A 143 18.76 -6.69 0.21
N ARG A 144 18.59 -7.86 -0.41
CA ARG A 144 19.11 -8.12 -1.75
C ARG A 144 18.54 -7.16 -2.80
N HIS A 145 17.23 -6.86 -2.75
CA HIS A 145 16.61 -5.93 -3.70
C HIS A 145 16.99 -4.48 -3.40
N TRP A 146 17.14 -4.12 -2.13
CA TRP A 146 17.69 -2.82 -1.75
C TRP A 146 19.10 -2.63 -2.30
N GLN A 147 20.00 -3.62 -2.15
CA GLN A 147 21.36 -3.55 -2.70
C GLN A 147 21.34 -3.43 -4.24
N LYS A 148 20.42 -4.14 -4.93
CA LYS A 148 20.24 -4.01 -6.38
C LYS A 148 19.82 -2.57 -6.74
N LEU A 149 18.82 -2.03 -6.07
CA LEU A 149 18.36 -0.66 -6.30
C LEU A 149 19.47 0.36 -6.03
N ARG A 150 20.13 0.26 -4.89
CA ARG A 150 21.23 1.18 -4.50
C ARG A 150 22.39 1.17 -5.48
N LYS A 151 22.80 -0.01 -5.94
CA LYS A 151 23.84 -0.15 -6.97
C LYS A 151 23.41 0.55 -8.25
N PHE A 152 22.19 0.28 -8.73
CA PHE A 152 21.64 0.89 -9.92
C PHE A 152 21.59 2.43 -9.82
N LEU A 153 21.11 2.96 -8.70
CA LEU A 153 21.06 4.41 -8.47
C LEU A 153 22.46 5.06 -8.53
N ASN A 154 23.47 4.41 -7.93
CA ASN A 154 24.86 4.87 -8.02
C ASN A 154 25.37 4.90 -9.45
N GLU A 155 25.07 3.87 -10.25
CA GLU A 155 25.46 3.80 -11.69
C GLU A 155 24.77 4.88 -12.54
N GLN A 156 23.55 5.28 -12.14
CA GLN A 156 22.81 6.36 -12.79
C GLN A 156 23.14 7.77 -12.24
N GLY A 157 23.99 7.86 -11.21
CA GLY A 157 24.32 9.13 -10.56
C GLY A 157 23.17 9.71 -9.72
N ILE A 158 22.18 8.89 -9.34
CA ILE A 158 21.03 9.30 -8.56
C ILE A 158 21.33 9.07 -7.06
N GLN A 159 21.20 10.10 -6.25
CA GLN A 159 21.43 10.04 -4.81
C GLN A 159 20.14 9.71 -4.06
N PRO A 160 20.08 8.61 -3.28
CA PRO A 160 18.95 8.35 -2.39
C PRO A 160 18.96 9.34 -1.22
N LEU A 161 17.75 9.75 -0.80
CA LEU A 161 17.49 10.65 0.33
C LEU A 161 16.83 9.86 1.46
N GLY A 162 17.51 9.69 2.58
CA GLY A 162 16.99 8.96 3.74
C GLY A 162 17.01 7.44 3.58
N GLU A 163 16.16 6.79 4.37
CA GLU A 163 16.11 5.34 4.49
C GLU A 163 15.05 4.74 3.56
N PRO A 164 15.30 3.56 2.97
CA PRO A 164 14.30 2.88 2.14
C PRO A 164 13.16 2.29 2.98
N THR A 165 12.01 2.15 2.36
CA THR A 165 10.83 1.47 2.91
C THR A 165 10.46 0.25 2.08
N LEU A 166 9.85 -0.72 2.73
CA LEU A 166 9.29 -1.92 2.14
C LEU A 166 7.79 -1.80 2.03
N ASN A 167 7.26 -1.96 0.83
CA ASN A 167 5.84 -1.89 0.53
C ASN A 167 5.30 -3.24 0.05
N GLN A 168 4.25 -3.73 0.70
CA GLN A 168 3.59 -5.00 0.40
C GLN A 168 2.13 -4.75 -0.01
N TYR A 169 1.77 -5.15 -1.22
CA TYR A 169 0.47 -4.82 -1.84
C TYR A 169 -0.59 -5.90 -1.71
N ASN A 170 -0.19 -7.12 -1.40
CA ASN A 170 -1.08 -8.27 -1.50
C ASN A 170 -1.37 -8.91 -0.15
N PRO A 171 -2.60 -9.43 0.03
CA PRO A 171 -2.96 -10.18 1.23
C PRO A 171 -2.17 -11.48 1.38
N PRO A 172 -2.09 -12.04 2.60
CA PRO A 172 -1.26 -13.21 2.91
C PRO A 172 -1.51 -14.44 2.04
N TRP A 173 -2.72 -14.66 1.57
CA TRP A 173 -3.11 -15.83 0.75
C TRP A 173 -2.75 -15.71 -0.74
N THR A 174 -2.25 -14.55 -1.19
CA THR A 174 -1.84 -14.38 -2.59
C THR A 174 -0.66 -15.30 -2.93
N PRO A 175 -0.73 -16.09 -4.02
CA PRO A 175 0.38 -16.94 -4.45
C PRO A 175 1.68 -16.14 -4.63
N PRO A 176 2.84 -16.72 -4.33
CA PRO A 176 4.12 -15.98 -4.32
C PRO A 176 4.43 -15.26 -5.64
N PHE A 177 4.21 -15.92 -6.77
CA PHE A 177 4.52 -15.37 -8.09
C PHE A 177 3.61 -14.19 -8.51
N MET A 178 2.45 -14.04 -7.86
CA MET A 178 1.50 -12.94 -8.08
C MET A 178 1.71 -11.77 -7.10
N ARG A 179 2.59 -11.93 -6.09
CA ARG A 179 2.82 -10.88 -5.10
C ARG A 179 3.57 -9.72 -5.71
N ARG A 180 3.10 -8.52 -5.42
CA ARG A 180 3.80 -7.27 -5.66
C ARG A 180 4.41 -6.77 -4.35
N ASN A 181 5.73 -6.70 -4.33
CA ASN A 181 6.50 -6.05 -3.27
C ASN A 181 7.35 -4.98 -3.93
N GLU A 182 7.57 -3.90 -3.21
CA GLU A 182 8.42 -2.80 -3.68
C GLU A 182 9.33 -2.32 -2.56
N ILE A 183 10.54 -1.95 -2.91
CA ILE A 183 11.40 -1.13 -2.06
C ILE A 183 11.43 0.26 -2.68
N ILE A 184 11.17 1.26 -1.84
CA ILE A 184 11.04 2.65 -2.24
C ILE A 184 12.02 3.47 -1.42
N VAL A 185 12.72 4.38 -2.09
CA VAL A 185 13.58 5.37 -1.44
C VAL A 185 13.38 6.72 -2.09
N ALA A 186 13.24 7.78 -1.30
CA ALA A 186 13.19 9.13 -1.82
C ALA A 186 14.50 9.48 -2.57
N VAL A 187 14.40 10.26 -3.64
CA VAL A 187 15.55 10.76 -4.41
C VAL A 187 15.38 12.25 -4.68
N ALA A 188 16.49 12.96 -5.00
CA ALA A 188 16.43 14.36 -5.39
C ALA A 188 15.59 14.53 -6.68
N GLN A 189 14.91 15.66 -6.77
CA GLN A 189 14.12 16.07 -7.96
C GLN A 189 15.02 16.44 -9.13
#